data_54800c1845b5f1798b88b37c874d866d
#
_entry.id   54800c1845b5f1798b88b37c874d866d
#
_cell.length_a   1.000
_cell.length_b   1.000
_cell.length_c   1.000
_cell.angle_alpha   90.00
_cell.angle_beta   90.00
_cell.angle_gamma   90.00
#
_symmetry.space_group_name_H-M   'P 1'
#
loop_
_entity.id
_entity.type
_entity.pdbx_description
1 polymer ?
#
loop_
_entity_poly.entity_id
_entity_poly.type
_entity_poly.pdbx_seq_one_letter_code
_entity_poly.pdbx_strand_id
1 'polypeptide(L)'
;MRTTATPVIQAADPFLTAFRGSFTSALRWHQLDSLWERVRERAGAGWYLYHVGDEPPAQPADAARVETFVAEIDTLLRAEHKEDYCGIVYADDPASPSLIKIYDPHHLGVSCGYSNNPPLPGWVMSLLPPCDLPASRAPTRGRSRWWQRLFG
;
A
#
# COMPACT_ATOMS: atom_id res chain seq x y z
N MET A 1 8.18 17.05 -35.65
CA MET A 1 8.35 16.91 -34.92
C MET A 1 8.53 16.69 -34.03
N ARG A 2 8.72 16.29 -33.61
CA ARG A 2 8.99 16.04 -32.78
C ARG A 2 9.04 15.74 -31.83
N THR A 3 8.80 15.66 -31.49
CA THR A 3 8.66 15.37 -30.62
C THR A 3 9.02 14.89 -29.93
N THR A 4 9.29 14.78 -29.82
CA THR A 4 9.71 14.07 -29.00
C THR A 4 10.18 14.26 -27.67
N ALA A 5 10.16 14.93 -27.02
CA ALA A 5 10.38 15.18 -25.68
C ALA A 5 9.95 14.13 -24.71
N THR A 6 9.59 13.17 -25.23
CA THR A 6 9.02 12.10 -24.60
C THR A 6 9.80 11.42 -23.52
N PRO A 7 11.09 11.25 -23.61
CA PRO A 7 11.82 10.47 -22.62
C PRO A 7 11.72 11.04 -21.23
N VAL A 8 11.73 12.34 -21.14
CA VAL A 8 11.67 13.00 -19.86
C VAL A 8 10.34 12.76 -19.20
N ILE A 9 9.30 12.79 -19.99
CA ILE A 9 7.96 12.60 -19.50
C ILE A 9 7.78 11.20 -18.95
N GLN A 10 8.38 10.22 -19.58
CA GLN A 10 8.26 8.85 -19.14
C GLN A 10 8.86 8.60 -17.78
N ALA A 11 9.87 9.37 -17.42
CA ALA A 11 10.53 9.18 -16.16
C ALA A 11 9.72 9.76 -14.99
N ALA A 12 8.68 10.50 -15.28
CA ALA A 12 8.00 11.28 -14.26
C ALA A 12 6.66 10.70 -13.87
N ASP A 13 6.58 9.40 -13.64
CA ASP A 13 5.34 8.81 -13.14
C ASP A 13 5.11 9.29 -11.71
N PRO A 14 4.01 9.99 -11.44
CA PRO A 14 3.78 10.56 -10.12
C PRO A 14 3.69 9.51 -9.02
N PHE A 15 3.08 8.37 -9.32
CA PHE A 15 2.99 7.31 -8.33
C PHE A 15 4.38 6.78 -7.95
N LEU A 16 5.22 6.49 -8.93
CA LEU A 16 6.56 5.97 -8.64
C LEU A 16 7.41 6.99 -7.91
N THR A 17 7.29 8.25 -8.27
CA THR A 17 8.02 9.31 -7.58
C THR A 17 7.62 9.36 -6.11
N ALA A 18 6.32 9.31 -5.84
CA ALA A 18 5.82 9.32 -4.47
C ALA A 18 6.21 8.04 -3.74
N PHE A 19 6.11 6.90 -4.42
CA PHE A 19 6.42 5.60 -3.82
C PHE A 19 7.88 5.53 -3.37
N ARG A 20 8.77 6.19 -4.08
CA ARG A 20 10.21 6.21 -3.78
C ARG A 20 10.60 7.32 -2.83
N GLY A 21 9.64 8.10 -2.37
CA GLY A 21 9.90 9.21 -1.46
C GLY A 21 10.12 8.76 -0.02
N SER A 22 10.01 9.71 0.90
CA SER A 22 10.22 9.44 2.32
C SER A 22 8.93 9.03 2.99
N PHE A 23 9.04 8.07 3.90
CA PHE A 23 7.89 7.54 4.62
C PHE A 23 8.16 7.46 6.11
N THR A 24 7.11 7.56 6.90
CA THR A 24 7.16 7.43 8.34
C THR A 24 6.37 6.20 8.76
N SER A 25 7.00 5.35 9.57
CA SER A 25 6.36 4.14 10.05
C SER A 25 5.35 4.47 11.15
N ALA A 26 4.20 3.79 11.12
CA ALA A 26 3.32 3.73 12.27
C ALA A 26 3.92 2.70 13.23
N LEU A 27 4.81 3.15 14.08
CA LEU A 27 5.60 2.24 14.91
C LEU A 27 4.75 1.57 15.98
N ARG A 28 3.87 2.31 16.62
CA ARG A 28 3.01 1.78 17.67
C ARG A 28 1.60 1.53 17.13
N TRP A 29 0.92 0.57 17.74
CA TRP A 29 -0.44 0.23 17.28
C TRP A 29 -1.40 1.40 17.43
N HIS A 30 -1.23 2.26 18.45
CA HIS A 30 -2.10 3.42 18.57
C HIS A 30 -1.81 4.46 17.48
N GLN A 31 -0.60 4.48 16.96
CA GLN A 31 -0.28 5.35 15.83
C GLN A 31 -0.95 4.84 14.56
N LEU A 32 -1.06 3.53 14.41
CA LEU A 32 -1.82 2.95 13.30
C LEU A 32 -3.29 3.31 13.42
N ASP A 33 -3.84 3.25 14.63
CA ASP A 33 -5.23 3.66 14.85
C ASP A 33 -5.45 5.11 14.40
N SER A 34 -4.52 6.00 14.75
CA SER A 34 -4.61 7.40 14.34
C SER A 34 -4.52 7.57 12.83
N LEU A 35 -3.64 6.79 12.19
CA LEU A 35 -3.51 6.83 10.73
C LEU A 35 -4.81 6.39 10.07
N TRP A 36 -5.42 5.31 10.56
CA TRP A 36 -6.69 4.83 10.02
C TRP A 36 -7.79 5.87 10.18
N GLU A 37 -7.80 6.61 11.28
CA GLU A 37 -8.77 7.69 11.47
C GLU A 37 -8.61 8.76 10.37
N ARG A 38 -7.37 9.13 10.06
CA ARG A 38 -7.14 10.11 9.00
C ARG A 38 -7.65 9.60 7.66
N VAL A 39 -7.42 8.32 7.38
CA VAL A 39 -7.90 7.71 6.14
C VAL A 39 -9.43 7.71 6.11
N ARG A 40 -10.07 7.32 7.22
CA ARG A 40 -11.53 7.26 7.27
C ARG A 40 -12.17 8.63 7.09
N GLU A 41 -11.55 9.66 7.63
CA GLU A 41 -12.05 11.03 7.45
C GLU A 41 -12.08 11.42 5.99
N ARG A 42 -11.26 10.79 5.17
CA ARG A 42 -11.15 11.08 3.75
C ARG A 42 -11.40 9.85 2.90
N ALA A 43 -12.27 8.96 3.36
CA ALA A 43 -12.51 7.69 2.69
C ALA A 43 -12.99 7.88 1.25
N GLY A 44 -13.71 8.96 0.98
CA GLY A 44 -14.21 9.24 -0.37
C GLY A 44 -13.27 10.08 -1.22
N ALA A 45 -12.04 10.28 -0.82
CA ALA A 45 -11.12 11.20 -1.51
C ALA A 45 -10.52 10.64 -2.79
N GLY A 46 -10.79 9.39 -3.13
CA GLY A 46 -10.26 8.80 -4.35
C GLY A 46 -9.08 7.86 -4.11
N TRP A 47 -9.14 7.11 -3.05
CA TRP A 47 -8.08 6.14 -2.73
C TRP A 47 -8.11 4.97 -3.70
N TYR A 48 -6.95 4.68 -4.31
CA TYR A 48 -6.74 3.45 -5.06
C TYR A 48 -6.22 2.40 -4.08
N LEU A 49 -6.84 1.22 -4.10
CA LEU A 49 -6.45 0.10 -3.24
C LEU A 49 -5.74 -0.93 -4.11
N TYR A 50 -4.46 -1.09 -3.91
CA TYR A 50 -3.61 -1.89 -4.77
C TYR A 50 -3.04 -3.08 -4.01
N HIS A 51 -3.35 -4.30 -4.46
CA HIS A 51 -2.75 -5.53 -3.95
C HIS A 51 -1.53 -5.83 -4.83
N VAL A 52 -0.35 -5.60 -4.28
CA VAL A 52 0.90 -5.73 -5.05
C VAL A 52 1.07 -7.17 -5.51
N GLY A 53 1.36 -7.34 -6.78
CA GLY A 53 1.42 -8.65 -7.41
C GLY A 53 0.24 -8.92 -8.31
N ASP A 54 -0.86 -8.21 -8.08
CA ASP A 54 -2.01 -8.23 -8.97
C ASP A 54 -1.94 -7.02 -9.91
N GLU A 55 -2.88 -6.96 -10.82
CA GLU A 55 -2.99 -5.82 -11.73
C GLU A 55 -3.35 -4.57 -10.93
N PRO A 56 -2.68 -3.43 -11.18
CA PRO A 56 -3.04 -2.20 -10.49
C PRO A 56 -4.48 -1.81 -10.79
N PRO A 57 -5.19 -1.24 -9.81
CA PRO A 57 -6.56 -0.82 -10.05
C PRO A 57 -6.63 0.35 -11.02
N ALA A 58 -7.59 0.31 -11.93
CA ALA A 58 -7.80 1.38 -12.89
C ALA A 58 -8.67 2.50 -12.32
N GLN A 59 -9.40 2.22 -11.24
CA GLN A 59 -10.34 3.16 -10.65
C GLN A 59 -10.13 3.25 -9.15
N PRO A 60 -10.36 4.43 -8.56
CA PRO A 60 -10.31 4.53 -7.11
C PRO A 60 -11.49 3.80 -6.48
N ALA A 61 -11.31 3.39 -5.24
CA ALA A 61 -12.37 2.74 -4.48
C ALA A 61 -13.31 3.80 -3.91
N ASP A 62 -14.57 3.45 -3.77
CA ASP A 62 -15.51 4.33 -3.09
C ASP A 62 -15.27 4.30 -1.57
N ALA A 63 -15.94 5.18 -0.85
CA ALA A 63 -15.72 5.30 0.60
C ALA A 63 -16.02 4.01 1.33
N ALA A 64 -17.07 3.28 0.93
CA ALA A 64 -17.44 2.05 1.59
C ALA A 64 -16.35 0.98 1.44
N ARG A 65 -15.74 0.88 0.26
CA ARG A 65 -14.66 -0.07 0.04
C ARG A 65 -13.41 0.30 0.84
N VAL A 66 -13.11 1.60 0.92
CA VAL A 66 -11.97 2.05 1.71
C VAL A 66 -12.16 1.67 3.16
N GLU A 67 -13.35 1.89 3.71
CA GLU A 67 -13.63 1.55 5.10
C GLU A 67 -13.57 0.05 5.34
N THR A 68 -14.11 -0.73 4.41
CA THR A 68 -14.02 -2.19 4.50
C THR A 68 -12.56 -2.65 4.48
N PHE A 69 -11.78 -2.10 3.54
CA PHE A 69 -10.38 -2.47 3.45
C PHE A 69 -9.62 -2.15 4.73
N VAL A 70 -9.80 -0.94 5.25
CA VAL A 70 -9.10 -0.53 6.48
C VAL A 70 -9.44 -1.46 7.63
N ALA A 71 -10.73 -1.78 7.80
CA ALA A 71 -11.14 -2.65 8.90
C ALA A 71 -10.56 -4.06 8.74
N GLU A 72 -10.59 -4.59 7.52
CA GLU A 72 -10.13 -5.95 7.28
C GLU A 72 -8.62 -6.07 7.33
N ILE A 73 -7.90 -5.09 6.79
CA ILE A 73 -6.44 -5.15 6.83
C ILE A 73 -5.95 -4.97 8.28
N ASP A 74 -6.60 -4.11 9.06
CA ASP A 74 -6.24 -3.94 10.45
C ASP A 74 -6.40 -5.24 11.22
N THR A 75 -7.51 -5.93 11.00
CA THR A 75 -7.76 -7.23 11.63
C THR A 75 -6.69 -8.24 11.24
N LEU A 76 -6.34 -8.30 9.96
CA LEU A 76 -5.33 -9.22 9.47
C LEU A 76 -3.96 -8.93 10.10
N LEU A 77 -3.57 -7.66 10.12
CA LEU A 77 -2.26 -7.29 10.65
C LEU A 77 -2.15 -7.65 12.12
N ARG A 78 -3.17 -7.34 12.91
CA ARG A 78 -3.14 -7.64 14.34
C ARG A 78 -3.19 -9.13 14.63
N ALA A 79 -3.86 -9.89 13.77
CA ALA A 79 -3.93 -11.33 13.92
C ALA A 79 -2.62 -12.03 13.59
N GLU A 80 -1.89 -11.51 12.61
CA GLU A 80 -0.71 -12.21 12.10
C GLU A 80 0.61 -11.60 12.53
N HIS A 81 0.63 -10.32 12.89
CA HIS A 81 1.85 -9.66 13.36
C HIS A 81 1.80 -9.56 14.87
N LYS A 82 2.31 -10.59 15.55
CA LYS A 82 2.16 -10.78 17.00
C LYS A 82 3.24 -10.04 17.78
N GLU A 83 3.42 -8.76 17.52
CA GLU A 83 4.41 -7.95 18.22
C GLU A 83 3.73 -6.84 19.01
N ASP A 84 4.44 -6.31 19.99
CA ASP A 84 3.94 -5.18 20.76
C ASP A 84 3.90 -3.89 19.95
N TYR A 85 4.57 -3.87 18.83
CA TYR A 85 4.64 -2.72 17.94
C TYR A 85 4.10 -3.09 16.57
N CYS A 86 3.69 -2.07 15.80
CA CYS A 86 3.26 -2.28 14.43
C CYS A 86 4.47 -2.31 13.48
N GLY A 87 4.98 -1.15 13.10
CA GLY A 87 6.21 -1.04 12.33
C GLY A 87 6.17 -1.51 10.89
N ILE A 88 5.00 -1.95 10.41
CA ILE A 88 4.88 -2.51 9.07
C ILE A 88 3.92 -1.72 8.18
N VAL A 89 3.46 -0.57 8.65
CA VAL A 89 2.64 0.35 7.87
C VAL A 89 3.35 1.69 7.82
N TYR A 90 3.53 2.22 6.62
CA TYR A 90 4.29 3.45 6.40
C TYR A 90 3.43 4.43 5.63
N ALA A 91 3.40 5.68 6.07
CA ALA A 91 2.69 6.75 5.37
C ALA A 91 3.67 7.83 4.95
N ASP A 92 3.40 8.46 3.82
CA ASP A 92 4.20 9.58 3.36
C ASP A 92 4.08 10.75 4.34
N ASP A 93 2.90 10.98 4.89
CA ASP A 93 2.65 11.97 5.93
C ASP A 93 1.53 11.43 6.82
N PRO A 94 1.86 10.97 8.03
CA PRO A 94 0.82 10.39 8.90
C PRO A 94 -0.32 11.33 9.26
N ALA A 95 -0.05 12.64 9.26
CA ALA A 95 -1.08 13.62 9.61
C ALA A 95 -2.02 13.88 8.44
N SER A 96 -1.53 13.71 7.20
CA SER A 96 -2.31 13.94 5.99
C SER A 96 -1.84 12.96 4.92
N PRO A 97 -2.18 11.68 5.07
CA PRO A 97 -1.63 10.66 4.18
C PRO A 97 -2.18 10.75 2.77
N SER A 98 -1.33 10.50 1.80
CA SER A 98 -1.73 10.35 0.41
C SER A 98 -1.17 9.08 -0.22
N LEU A 99 -0.22 8.43 0.45
CA LEU A 99 0.35 7.16 0.00
C LEU A 99 0.73 6.35 1.23
N ILE A 100 0.19 5.14 1.32
CA ILE A 100 0.42 4.26 2.47
C ILE A 100 0.89 2.91 1.96
N LYS A 101 2.01 2.44 2.52
CA LYS A 101 2.55 1.11 2.23
C LYS A 101 2.26 0.20 3.40
N ILE A 102 1.69 -0.97 3.11
CA ILE A 102 1.35 -1.95 4.12
C ILE A 102 2.10 -3.24 3.82
N TYR A 103 3.00 -3.63 4.69
CA TYR A 103 3.81 -4.83 4.48
C TYR A 103 3.07 -6.05 5.02
N ASP A 104 3.15 -7.14 4.26
CA ASP A 104 2.46 -8.38 4.61
C ASP A 104 3.26 -9.10 5.70
N PRO A 105 2.67 -9.35 6.88
CA PRO A 105 3.38 -10.07 7.93
C PRO A 105 3.87 -11.46 7.50
N HIS A 106 3.16 -12.07 6.55
CA HIS A 106 3.54 -13.38 6.04
C HIS A 106 4.89 -13.36 5.33
N HIS A 107 5.26 -12.21 4.78
CA HIS A 107 6.51 -12.07 4.03
C HIS A 107 7.66 -11.46 4.82
N LEU A 108 7.42 -11.09 6.07
CA LEU A 108 8.48 -10.57 6.91
C LEU A 108 9.48 -11.68 7.21
N GLY A 109 10.74 -11.35 7.23
CA GLY A 109 11.78 -12.33 7.50
C GLY A 109 12.19 -13.15 6.29
N VAL A 110 11.43 -13.13 5.23
CA VAL A 110 11.81 -13.78 3.99
C VAL A 110 12.75 -12.90 3.20
N SER A 111 12.65 -11.61 3.43
CA SER A 111 13.48 -10.62 2.75
C SER A 111 14.54 -10.16 3.72
N CYS A 112 15.49 -10.99 3.98
CA CYS A 112 16.56 -10.52 4.83
C CYS A 112 17.47 -9.65 4.04
N GLY A 113 18.28 -8.90 4.75
CA GLY A 113 19.04 -7.82 4.23
C GLY A 113 20.12 -8.13 3.20
N TYR A 114 20.16 -9.33 2.69
CA TYR A 114 21.14 -9.68 1.67
C TYR A 114 20.63 -9.44 0.26
N SER A 115 19.37 -9.06 0.14
CA SER A 115 18.81 -8.78 -1.17
C SER A 115 19.15 -7.38 -1.60
N ASN A 116 19.56 -7.22 -2.85
CA ASN A 116 19.74 -5.90 -3.44
C ASN A 116 18.40 -5.25 -3.76
N ASN A 117 17.32 -6.03 -3.71
CA ASN A 117 15.99 -5.52 -3.97
C ASN A 117 15.24 -5.46 -2.65
N PRO A 118 14.92 -4.25 -2.16
CA PRO A 118 14.14 -4.14 -0.94
C PRO A 118 12.79 -4.80 -1.11
N PRO A 119 12.22 -5.34 -0.04
CA PRO A 119 10.92 -5.97 -0.13
C PRO A 119 9.85 -4.97 -0.55
N LEU A 120 8.88 -5.44 -1.33
CA LEU A 120 7.74 -4.63 -1.69
C LEU A 120 6.64 -4.83 -0.67
N PRO A 121 5.81 -3.81 -0.45
CA PRO A 121 4.65 -3.97 0.41
C PRO A 121 3.66 -4.96 -0.19
N GLY A 122 2.82 -5.53 0.66
CA GLY A 122 1.74 -6.40 0.18
C GLY A 122 0.60 -5.60 -0.41
N TRP A 123 0.34 -4.43 0.15
CA TRP A 123 -0.76 -3.56 -0.29
C TRP A 123 -0.31 -2.11 -0.27
N VAL A 124 -0.92 -1.32 -1.16
CA VAL A 124 -0.65 0.12 -1.22
C VAL A 124 -1.99 0.84 -1.30
N MET A 125 -2.14 1.90 -0.51
CA MET A 125 -3.26 2.84 -0.65
C MET A 125 -2.69 4.13 -1.21
N SER A 126 -3.27 4.64 -2.28
CA SER A 126 -2.71 5.82 -2.95
C SER A 126 -3.82 6.71 -3.49
N LEU A 127 -3.63 8.02 -3.35
CA LEU A 127 -4.50 8.99 -4.02
C LEU A 127 -4.07 9.21 -5.48
N LEU A 128 -2.93 8.63 -5.87
CA LEU A 128 -2.47 8.67 -7.26
C LEU A 128 -2.71 7.31 -7.90
N PRO A 129 -3.06 7.28 -9.20
CA PRO A 129 -3.22 6.00 -9.89
C PRO A 129 -1.93 5.19 -9.84
N PRO A 130 -1.96 3.99 -9.26
CA PRO A 130 -0.73 3.19 -9.18
C PRO A 130 -0.37 2.55 -10.51
N CYS A 131 0.92 2.31 -10.69
CA CYS A 131 1.40 1.52 -11.80
C CYS A 131 1.90 0.18 -11.29
N ASP A 132 2.11 -0.75 -12.19
CA ASP A 132 2.52 -2.10 -11.82
C ASP A 132 3.88 -2.09 -11.13
N LEU A 133 3.92 -2.65 -9.94
CA LEU A 133 5.16 -2.82 -9.19
C LEU A 133 5.61 -4.27 -9.39
N PRO A 134 6.81 -4.48 -9.95
CA PRO A 134 7.27 -5.84 -10.22
C PRO A 134 7.57 -6.56 -8.91
N ALA A 135 6.61 -7.36 -8.47
CA ALA A 135 6.76 -8.10 -7.23
C ALA A 135 7.73 -9.25 -7.41
N SER A 136 8.60 -9.44 -6.42
CA SER A 136 9.55 -10.54 -6.46
C SER A 136 8.86 -11.87 -6.20
N ARG A 137 7.66 -11.87 -5.69
CA ARG A 137 6.86 -13.07 -5.53
C ARG A 137 5.39 -12.74 -5.62
N ALA A 138 4.65 -13.67 -6.20
CA ALA A 138 3.22 -13.51 -6.34
C ALA A 138 2.53 -13.61 -4.99
N PRO A 139 1.35 -13.00 -4.84
CA PRO A 139 0.56 -13.19 -3.62
C PRO A 139 0.23 -14.66 -3.42
N THR A 140 0.14 -15.08 -2.17
CA THR A 140 -0.27 -16.44 -1.89
C THR A 140 -1.74 -16.62 -2.27
N ARG A 141 -2.15 -17.89 -2.45
CA ARG A 141 -3.53 -18.19 -2.75
C ARG A 141 -4.47 -17.69 -1.65
N GLY A 142 -4.04 -17.80 -0.39
CA GLY A 142 -4.83 -17.30 0.72
C GLY A 142 -5.04 -15.80 0.65
N ARG A 143 -4.02 -15.03 0.30
CA ARG A 143 -4.14 -13.59 0.17
C ARG A 143 -5.01 -13.21 -1.01
N SER A 144 -4.89 -13.89 -2.13
CA SER A 144 -5.72 -13.64 -3.29
C SER A 144 -7.19 -13.92 -3.00
N ARG A 145 -7.49 -14.98 -2.28
CA ARG A 145 -8.87 -15.29 -1.90
C ARG A 145 -9.42 -14.24 -0.94
N TRP A 146 -8.61 -13.82 0.02
CA TRP A 146 -9.01 -12.79 0.97
C TRP A 146 -9.36 -11.50 0.24
N TRP A 147 -8.51 -11.10 -0.70
CA TRP A 147 -8.70 -9.90 -1.50
C TRP A 147 -9.98 -9.99 -2.32
N GLN A 148 -10.19 -11.12 -3.00
CA GLN A 148 -11.37 -11.32 -3.82
C GLN A 148 -12.64 -11.34 -2.99
N ARG A 149 -12.58 -11.87 -1.79
CA ARG A 149 -13.75 -11.89 -0.90
C ARG A 149 -14.17 -10.47 -0.55
N LEU A 150 -13.22 -9.55 -0.43
CA LEU A 150 -13.54 -8.16 -0.11
C LEU A 150 -14.03 -7.38 -1.32
N PHE A 151 -13.47 -7.62 -2.47
CA PHE A 151 -13.65 -6.73 -3.62
C PHE A 151 -13.99 -7.45 -4.91
N GLY A 152 -14.00 -8.72 -4.89
CA GLY A 152 -14.25 -9.52 -6.06
C GLY A 152 -15.67 -9.56 -6.49
#